data_4127ff58429a35912dff42775e8c1b57
#
_entry.id   4127ff58429a35912dff42775e8c1b57
#
_cell.length_a   1.000
_cell.length_b   1.000
_cell.length_c   1.000
_cell.angle_alpha   90.00
_cell.angle_beta   90.00
_cell.angle_gamma   90.00
#
_symmetry.space_group_name_H-M   'P 1'
#
loop_
_entity.id
_entity.type
_entity.pdbx_description
1 polymer ?
#
loop_
_entity_poly.entity_id
_entity_poly.type
_entity_poly.pdbx_seq_one_letter_code
_entity_poly.pdbx_strand_id
1 'polypeptide(L)'
;MSEKEIYNTCSENHFSLFFKSHERALRNFLYYKFGNEEQAYDTAQEAFIKLWQNCSSVPWEKAKSYLYTVAFNKSLKVVAHQKVVLNYVQQSQPVTATNESPEFVLEEEQFRQKLLKAIDDLNETQKVAFLMHRIDKIPQKEIAATLGISVKAVEKRLHLAMLALKKNIENFR
;
A
#
# COMPACT_ATOMS: atom_id res chain seq x y z
N MET A 1 9.99 -39.50 6.41
CA MET A 1 10.80 -38.31 6.08
C MET A 1 9.92 -37.38 5.29
N SER A 2 9.51 -36.25 5.89
CA SER A 2 8.65 -35.27 5.26
C SER A 2 9.46 -34.56 4.15
N GLU A 3 9.11 -34.81 2.88
CA GLU A 3 9.59 -33.99 1.77
C GLU A 3 9.11 -32.55 2.03
N LYS A 4 10.03 -31.67 2.42
CA LYS A 4 9.78 -30.24 2.37
C LYS A 4 9.53 -29.91 0.91
N GLU A 5 8.28 -29.66 0.53
CA GLU A 5 7.98 -29.07 -0.76
C GLU A 5 8.87 -27.83 -0.92
N ILE A 6 9.81 -27.92 -1.86
CA ILE A 6 10.70 -26.80 -2.16
C ILE A 6 9.89 -25.81 -2.98
N TYR A 7 9.32 -24.81 -2.30
CA TYR A 7 8.62 -23.72 -2.96
C TYR A 7 9.60 -22.95 -3.85
N ASN A 8 9.22 -22.73 -5.11
CA ASN A 8 9.96 -21.89 -6.04
C ASN A 8 9.01 -21.12 -6.95
N THR A 9 9.44 -19.97 -7.42
CA THR A 9 8.65 -19.11 -8.30
C THR A 9 8.69 -19.55 -9.78
N CYS A 10 9.46 -20.57 -10.14
CA CYS A 10 9.48 -21.15 -11.50
C CYS A 10 8.39 -22.20 -11.69
N SER A 11 7.75 -22.69 -10.64
CA SER A 11 6.60 -23.57 -10.72
C SER A 11 5.35 -22.74 -10.94
N GLU A 12 4.56 -23.05 -11.97
CA GLU A 12 3.31 -22.35 -12.30
C GLU A 12 2.33 -22.32 -11.11
N ASN A 13 2.18 -23.45 -10.42
CA ASN A 13 1.31 -23.57 -9.25
C ASN A 13 1.78 -22.66 -8.11
N HIS A 14 3.07 -22.70 -7.76
CA HIS A 14 3.63 -21.87 -6.70
C HIS A 14 3.60 -20.39 -7.06
N PHE A 15 3.89 -20.05 -8.31
CA PHE A 15 3.79 -18.68 -8.79
C PHE A 15 2.37 -18.15 -8.74
N SER A 16 1.38 -18.95 -9.12
CA SER A 16 -0.04 -18.58 -9.05
C SER A 16 -0.48 -18.29 -7.60
N LEU A 17 -0.06 -19.13 -6.64
CA LEU A 17 -0.31 -18.88 -5.22
C LEU A 17 0.39 -17.60 -4.74
N PHE A 18 1.63 -17.41 -5.13
CA PHE A 18 2.42 -16.21 -4.80
C PHE A 18 1.76 -14.95 -5.37
N PHE A 19 1.34 -14.98 -6.64
CA PHE A 19 0.63 -13.89 -7.31
C PHE A 19 -0.64 -13.51 -6.55
N LYS A 20 -1.53 -14.48 -6.30
CA LYS A 20 -2.80 -14.26 -5.58
C LYS A 20 -2.59 -13.66 -4.18
N SER A 21 -1.49 -14.05 -3.50
CA SER A 21 -1.17 -13.58 -2.15
C SER A 21 -0.63 -12.14 -2.11
N HIS A 22 0.01 -11.67 -3.19
CA HIS A 22 0.76 -10.41 -3.18
C HIS A 22 0.27 -9.36 -4.17
N GLU A 23 -0.55 -9.73 -5.17
CA GLU A 23 -1.00 -8.81 -6.23
C GLU A 23 -1.70 -7.58 -5.64
N ARG A 24 -2.71 -7.79 -4.79
CA ARG A 24 -3.49 -6.70 -4.21
C ARG A 24 -2.63 -5.75 -3.37
N ALA A 25 -1.77 -6.29 -2.51
CA ALA A 25 -0.91 -5.49 -1.65
C ALA A 25 0.12 -4.69 -2.45
N LEU A 26 0.70 -5.29 -3.50
CA LEU A 26 1.63 -4.60 -4.40
C LEU A 26 0.93 -3.48 -5.18
N ARG A 27 -0.25 -3.74 -5.73
CA ARG A 27 -1.03 -2.74 -6.45
C ARG A 27 -1.41 -1.56 -5.55
N ASN A 28 -1.88 -1.82 -4.32
CA ASN A 28 -2.19 -0.78 -3.36
C ASN A 28 -0.94 0.07 -3.03
N PHE A 29 0.19 -0.57 -2.78
CA PHE A 29 1.48 0.12 -2.55
C PHE A 29 1.82 1.07 -3.70
N LEU A 30 1.69 0.61 -4.95
CA LEU A 30 1.97 1.41 -6.13
C LEU A 30 0.94 2.53 -6.31
N TYR A 31 -0.33 2.25 -6.04
CA TYR A 31 -1.38 3.26 -6.05
C TYR A 31 -1.11 4.39 -5.04
N TYR A 32 -0.66 4.06 -3.83
CA TYR A 32 -0.27 5.06 -2.84
C TYR A 32 0.91 5.93 -3.29
N LYS A 33 1.75 5.41 -4.17
CA LYS A 33 2.87 6.16 -4.75
C LYS A 33 2.48 7.02 -5.94
N PHE A 34 1.70 6.47 -6.85
CA PHE A 34 1.39 7.14 -8.12
C PHE A 34 0.13 7.99 -8.08
N GLY A 35 -0.85 7.62 -7.25
CA GLY A 35 -2.19 8.21 -7.29
C GLY A 35 -2.98 7.87 -8.57
N ASN A 36 -2.50 6.91 -9.34
CA ASN A 36 -3.13 6.46 -10.59
C ASN A 36 -3.26 4.94 -10.60
N GLU A 37 -4.49 4.45 -10.75
CA GLU A 37 -4.81 3.04 -10.65
C GLU A 37 -4.29 2.24 -11.85
N GLU A 38 -4.44 2.74 -13.06
CA GLU A 38 -3.97 2.10 -14.30
C GLU A 38 -2.45 1.92 -14.26
N GLN A 39 -1.73 2.96 -13.89
CA GLN A 39 -0.28 2.94 -13.77
C GLN A 39 0.20 2.00 -12.66
N ALA A 40 -0.53 1.94 -11.54
CA ALA A 40 -0.23 1.02 -10.46
C ALA A 40 -0.43 -0.43 -10.90
N TYR A 41 -1.50 -0.71 -11.65
CA TYR A 41 -1.79 -2.02 -12.21
C TYR A 41 -0.71 -2.47 -13.19
N ASP A 42 -0.37 -1.64 -14.18
CA ASP A 42 0.64 -1.95 -15.19
C ASP A 42 2.01 -2.20 -14.57
N THR A 43 2.41 -1.35 -13.62
CA THR A 43 3.69 -1.50 -12.91
C THR A 43 3.72 -2.79 -12.07
N ALA A 44 2.61 -3.16 -11.45
CA ALA A 44 2.51 -4.42 -10.71
C ALA A 44 2.66 -5.62 -11.64
N GLN A 45 1.94 -5.64 -12.76
CA GLN A 45 2.03 -6.69 -13.78
C GLN A 45 3.47 -6.87 -14.27
N GLU A 46 4.12 -5.80 -14.65
CA GLU A 46 5.51 -5.84 -15.10
C GLU A 46 6.49 -6.34 -14.02
N ALA A 47 6.24 -6.02 -12.75
CA ALA A 47 7.07 -6.53 -11.67
C ALA A 47 6.91 -8.05 -11.50
N PHE A 48 5.70 -8.58 -11.62
CA PHE A 48 5.46 -10.04 -11.62
C PHE A 48 6.09 -10.73 -12.83
N ILE A 49 5.98 -10.15 -14.02
CA ILE A 49 6.66 -10.67 -15.23
C ILE A 49 8.17 -10.75 -15.01
N LYS A 50 8.76 -9.70 -14.43
CA LYS A 50 10.20 -9.68 -14.10
C LYS A 50 10.58 -10.74 -13.07
N LEU A 51 9.75 -10.98 -12.06
CA LEU A 51 9.98 -12.06 -11.10
C LEU A 51 9.94 -13.43 -11.79
N TRP A 52 8.93 -13.66 -12.64
CA TRP A 52 8.82 -14.90 -13.41
C TRP A 52 10.03 -15.15 -14.32
N GLN A 53 10.47 -14.12 -15.05
CA GLN A 53 11.65 -14.20 -15.92
C GLN A 53 12.95 -14.51 -15.17
N ASN A 54 13.04 -14.11 -13.91
CA ASN A 54 14.22 -14.30 -13.07
C ASN A 54 14.01 -15.36 -11.96
N CYS A 55 12.98 -16.18 -12.08
CA CYS A 55 12.59 -17.12 -11.05
C CYS A 55 13.71 -18.08 -10.60
N SER A 56 14.58 -18.50 -11.54
CA SER A 56 15.68 -19.41 -11.26
C SER A 56 16.79 -18.78 -10.39
N SER A 57 16.91 -17.46 -10.41
CA SER A 57 17.94 -16.72 -9.67
C SER A 57 17.40 -16.09 -8.36
N VAL A 58 16.09 -16.11 -8.17
CA VAL A 58 15.42 -15.52 -6.99
C VAL A 58 14.89 -16.62 -6.06
N PRO A 59 15.53 -16.86 -4.91
CA PRO A 59 15.02 -17.80 -3.91
C PRO A 59 13.61 -17.39 -3.44
N TRP A 60 12.78 -18.37 -3.10
CA TRP A 60 11.41 -18.18 -2.64
C TRP A 60 11.30 -17.16 -1.49
N GLU A 61 12.18 -17.24 -0.50
CA GLU A 61 12.18 -16.36 0.66
C GLU A 61 12.47 -14.89 0.30
N LYS A 62 13.13 -14.67 -0.85
CA LYS A 62 13.48 -13.35 -1.36
C LYS A 62 12.50 -12.85 -2.44
N ALA A 63 11.60 -13.69 -2.92
CA ALA A 63 10.71 -13.37 -4.04
C ALA A 63 9.86 -12.12 -3.75
N LYS A 64 9.30 -11.99 -2.55
CA LYS A 64 8.55 -10.81 -2.13
C LYS A 64 9.39 -9.55 -2.14
N SER A 65 10.56 -9.57 -1.50
CA SER A 65 11.48 -8.42 -1.45
C SER A 65 11.95 -8.00 -2.86
N TYR A 66 12.27 -8.99 -3.70
CA TYR A 66 12.64 -8.75 -5.10
C TYR A 66 11.50 -8.09 -5.88
N LEU A 67 10.27 -8.62 -5.76
CA LEU A 67 9.08 -8.09 -6.41
C LEU A 67 8.86 -6.60 -6.09
N TYR A 68 8.88 -6.27 -4.79
CA TYR A 68 8.72 -4.88 -4.36
C TYR A 68 9.88 -3.97 -4.78
N THR A 69 11.12 -4.48 -4.82
CA THR A 69 12.28 -3.72 -5.30
C THR A 69 12.14 -3.39 -6.78
N VAL A 70 11.72 -4.35 -7.61
CA VAL A 70 11.48 -4.12 -9.04
C VAL A 70 10.38 -3.08 -9.23
N ALA A 71 9.26 -3.22 -8.54
CA ALA A 71 8.15 -2.29 -8.60
C ALA A 71 8.55 -0.88 -8.14
N PHE A 72 9.31 -0.77 -7.05
CA PHE A 72 9.80 0.49 -6.52
C PHE A 72 10.74 1.20 -7.49
N ASN A 73 11.72 0.49 -8.05
CA ASN A 73 12.67 1.07 -9.00
C ASN A 73 11.99 1.56 -10.28
N LYS A 74 10.94 0.88 -10.74
CA LYS A 74 10.11 1.36 -11.84
C LYS A 74 9.33 2.61 -11.45
N SER A 75 8.80 2.66 -10.24
CA SER A 75 8.06 3.81 -9.73
C SER A 75 8.88 5.11 -9.67
N LEU A 76 10.19 5.01 -9.44
CA LEU A 76 11.09 6.17 -9.43
C LEU A 76 11.26 6.82 -10.81
N LYS A 77 11.04 6.07 -11.89
CA LYS A 77 11.16 6.57 -13.26
C LYS A 77 9.91 7.31 -13.74
N VAL A 78 8.83 7.16 -13.04
CA VAL A 78 7.52 7.73 -13.39
C VAL A 78 7.14 8.75 -12.32
N VAL A 79 7.80 9.91 -12.34
CA VAL A 79 7.47 11.02 -11.45
C VAL A 79 6.34 11.85 -12.07
N ALA A 80 5.11 11.48 -11.80
CA ALA A 80 3.98 12.37 -11.90
C ALA A 80 3.24 12.33 -10.56
N HIS A 81 3.44 13.37 -9.73
CA HIS A 81 2.69 13.57 -8.49
C HIS A 81 1.23 13.93 -8.86
N GLN A 82 0.46 12.92 -9.22
CA GLN A 82 -0.99 13.05 -9.18
C GLN A 82 -1.44 12.85 -7.73
N LYS A 83 -2.24 13.78 -7.24
CA LYS A 83 -2.83 13.69 -5.90
C LYS A 83 -3.59 12.38 -5.77
N VAL A 84 -3.25 11.59 -4.73
CA VAL A 84 -3.97 10.36 -4.42
C VAL A 84 -5.33 10.76 -3.86
N VAL A 85 -6.34 10.77 -4.72
CA VAL A 85 -7.73 10.87 -4.26
C VAL A 85 -8.10 9.52 -3.67
N LEU A 86 -8.29 9.46 -2.33
CA LEU A 86 -8.63 8.25 -1.60
C LEU A 86 -10.07 7.78 -1.87
N ASN A 87 -10.44 7.66 -3.15
CA ASN A 87 -11.71 7.04 -3.56
C ASN A 87 -11.84 5.58 -3.07
N TYR A 88 -10.73 4.98 -2.66
CA TYR A 88 -10.69 3.59 -2.22
C TYR A 88 -11.43 3.35 -0.88
N VAL A 89 -11.53 4.37 -0.03
CA VAL A 89 -12.29 4.26 1.23
C VAL A 89 -13.80 4.25 0.98
N GLN A 90 -14.26 4.82 -0.12
CA GLN A 90 -15.68 4.85 -0.48
C GLN A 90 -16.23 3.50 -0.97
N GLN A 91 -15.39 2.64 -1.55
CA GLN A 91 -15.86 1.35 -2.11
C GLN A 91 -15.84 0.20 -1.10
N SER A 92 -15.23 0.38 0.07
CA SER A 92 -15.00 -0.72 1.01
C SER A 92 -15.94 -0.76 2.22
N GLN A 93 -16.87 0.17 2.34
CA GLN A 93 -17.91 0.09 3.37
C GLN A 93 -19.29 -0.04 2.73
N PRO A 94 -20.02 -1.14 3.01
CA PRO A 94 -21.44 -1.15 2.76
C PRO A 94 -22.06 -0.07 3.65
N VAL A 95 -22.76 0.88 3.03
CA VAL A 95 -23.62 1.82 3.74
C VAL A 95 -24.68 0.98 4.44
N THR A 96 -24.44 0.63 5.69
CA THR A 96 -25.52 0.21 6.57
C THR A 96 -26.38 1.45 6.78
N ALA A 97 -27.57 1.43 6.21
CA ALA A 97 -28.59 2.45 6.47
C ALA A 97 -28.91 2.44 7.96
N THR A 98 -28.22 3.29 8.71
CA THR A 98 -28.57 3.63 10.08
C THR A 98 -29.53 4.81 10.03
N ASN A 99 -30.57 4.78 10.88
CA ASN A 99 -31.53 5.87 11.11
C ASN A 99 -30.83 7.03 11.86
N GLU A 100 -29.87 7.66 11.23
CA GLU A 100 -29.13 8.80 11.78
C GLU A 100 -29.71 10.11 11.26
N SER A 101 -29.67 11.17 12.10
CA SER A 101 -30.22 12.46 11.70
C SER A 101 -29.41 13.06 10.53
N PRO A 102 -30.06 13.85 9.64
CA PRO A 102 -29.36 14.47 8.50
C PRO A 102 -28.16 15.34 8.90
N GLU A 103 -28.18 15.94 10.08
CA GLU A 103 -27.08 16.76 10.63
C GLU A 103 -25.86 15.90 10.95
N PHE A 104 -26.05 14.73 11.56
CA PHE A 104 -24.98 13.80 11.90
C PHE A 104 -24.29 13.26 10.62
N VAL A 105 -25.07 12.90 9.60
CA VAL A 105 -24.54 12.43 8.30
C VAL A 105 -23.68 13.52 7.63
N LEU A 106 -24.09 14.80 7.73
CA LEU A 106 -23.35 15.92 7.18
C LEU A 106 -22.03 16.16 7.92
N GLU A 107 -22.04 16.09 9.25
CA GLU A 107 -20.82 16.23 10.08
C GLU A 107 -19.82 15.09 9.81
N GLU A 108 -20.30 13.85 9.67
CA GLU A 108 -19.46 12.70 9.34
C GLU A 108 -18.79 12.86 7.97
N GLU A 109 -19.56 13.27 6.96
CA GLU A 109 -19.02 13.52 5.62
C GLU A 109 -17.99 14.64 5.60
N GLN A 110 -18.24 15.74 6.32
CA GLN A 110 -17.27 16.83 6.46
C GLN A 110 -15.99 16.38 7.17
N PHE A 111 -16.11 15.58 8.23
CA PHE A 111 -14.95 15.03 8.92
C PHE A 111 -14.16 14.09 8.02
N ARG A 112 -14.85 13.24 7.29
CA ARG A 112 -14.25 12.31 6.32
C ARG A 112 -13.44 13.06 5.26
N GLN A 113 -14.00 14.11 4.66
CA GLN A 113 -13.32 14.92 3.66
C GLN A 113 -12.08 15.63 4.26
N LYS A 114 -12.18 16.14 5.48
CA LYS A 114 -11.05 16.75 6.20
C LYS A 114 -9.94 15.73 6.43
N LEU A 115 -10.29 14.52 6.87
CA LEU A 115 -9.34 13.44 7.11
C LEU A 115 -8.64 13.02 5.81
N LEU A 116 -9.39 12.85 4.73
CA LEU A 116 -8.86 12.49 3.41
C LEU A 116 -7.86 13.54 2.91
N LYS A 117 -8.22 14.83 3.03
CA LYS A 117 -7.34 15.92 2.68
C LYS A 117 -6.09 15.94 3.55
N ALA A 118 -6.22 15.75 4.86
CA ALA A 118 -5.09 15.71 5.77
C ALA A 118 -4.11 14.55 5.45
N ILE A 119 -4.65 13.39 5.03
CA ILE A 119 -3.82 12.27 4.57
C ILE A 119 -3.13 12.61 3.24
N ASP A 120 -3.83 13.29 2.33
CA ASP A 120 -3.27 13.67 1.04
C ASP A 120 -2.14 14.71 1.17
N ASP A 121 -2.21 15.57 2.16
CA ASP A 121 -1.19 16.57 2.50
C ASP A 121 0.04 15.98 3.22
N LEU A 122 0.04 14.68 3.60
CA LEU A 122 1.21 14.04 4.17
C LEU A 122 2.37 13.98 3.17
N ASN A 123 3.60 14.05 3.71
CA ASN A 123 4.78 13.73 2.92
C ASN A 123 4.66 12.31 2.33
N GLU A 124 5.10 12.12 1.08
CA GLU A 124 4.97 10.84 0.34
C GLU A 124 5.45 9.64 1.16
N THR A 125 6.62 9.75 1.80
CA THR A 125 7.19 8.65 2.58
C THR A 125 6.39 8.32 3.84
N GLN A 126 5.75 9.33 4.44
CA GLN A 126 4.84 9.17 5.58
C GLN A 126 3.51 8.58 5.13
N LYS A 127 2.94 9.09 4.03
CA LYS A 127 1.68 8.63 3.43
C LYS A 127 1.75 7.14 3.10
N VAL A 128 2.77 6.71 2.37
CA VAL A 128 2.95 5.30 1.99
C VAL A 128 3.02 4.41 3.23
N ALA A 129 3.88 4.71 4.20
CA ALA A 129 4.01 3.91 5.41
C ALA A 129 2.69 3.88 6.23
N PHE A 130 2.00 5.02 6.32
CA PHE A 130 0.74 5.16 7.04
C PHE A 130 -0.37 4.32 6.40
N LEU A 131 -0.55 4.41 5.08
CA LEU A 131 -1.59 3.68 4.36
C LEU A 131 -1.34 2.17 4.39
N MET A 132 -0.10 1.72 4.17
CA MET A 132 0.27 0.31 4.30
C MET A 132 -0.06 -0.23 5.71
N HIS A 133 0.21 0.56 6.75
CA HIS A 133 -0.04 0.13 8.12
C HIS A 133 -1.52 0.17 8.51
N ARG A 134 -2.23 1.27 8.19
CA ARG A 134 -3.62 1.51 8.63
C ARG A 134 -4.67 0.88 7.74
N ILE A 135 -4.48 0.95 6.42
CA ILE A 135 -5.44 0.41 5.45
C ILE A 135 -5.15 -1.06 5.15
N ASP A 136 -3.92 -1.39 4.76
CA ASP A 136 -3.56 -2.76 4.39
C ASP A 136 -3.24 -3.65 5.59
N LYS A 137 -3.21 -3.09 6.83
CA LYS A 137 -2.91 -3.80 8.09
C LYS A 137 -1.56 -4.52 8.09
N ILE A 138 -0.60 -4.05 7.30
CA ILE A 138 0.73 -4.65 7.20
C ILE A 138 1.54 -4.35 8.47
N PRO A 139 2.18 -5.36 9.10
CA PRO A 139 3.04 -5.16 10.26
C PRO A 139 4.26 -4.29 9.93
N GLN A 140 4.73 -3.50 10.90
CA GLN A 140 5.86 -2.58 10.71
C GLN A 140 7.15 -3.28 10.23
N LYS A 141 7.43 -4.49 10.69
CA LYS A 141 8.57 -5.30 10.24
C LYS A 141 8.50 -5.61 8.74
N GLU A 142 7.31 -5.91 8.26
CA GLU A 142 7.06 -6.22 6.87
C GLU A 142 7.10 -4.96 6.00
N ILE A 143 6.58 -3.83 6.49
CA ILE A 143 6.73 -2.53 5.84
C ILE A 143 8.21 -2.16 5.72
N ALA A 144 9.00 -2.36 6.77
CA ALA A 144 10.43 -2.11 6.77
C ALA A 144 11.16 -2.93 5.70
N ALA A 145 10.87 -4.23 5.64
CA ALA A 145 11.43 -5.12 4.62
C ALA A 145 11.01 -4.72 3.20
N THR A 146 9.74 -4.35 3.01
CA THR A 146 9.18 -3.92 1.72
C THR A 146 9.82 -2.63 1.22
N LEU A 147 9.99 -1.64 2.12
CA LEU A 147 10.54 -0.34 1.78
C LEU A 147 12.08 -0.29 1.82
N GLY A 148 12.77 -1.37 2.22
CA GLY A 148 14.23 -1.42 2.35
C GLY A 148 14.78 -0.48 3.43
N ILE A 149 14.04 -0.27 4.53
CA ILE A 149 14.41 0.63 5.63
C ILE A 149 14.36 -0.11 6.98
N SER A 150 14.91 0.52 8.03
CA SER A 150 14.83 -0.06 9.38
C SER A 150 13.41 0.07 9.97
N VAL A 151 13.08 -0.81 10.91
CA VAL A 151 11.80 -0.75 11.66
C VAL A 151 11.67 0.59 12.39
N LYS A 152 12.75 1.08 12.98
CA LYS A 152 12.78 2.41 13.63
C LYS A 152 12.45 3.55 12.65
N ALA A 153 12.86 3.43 11.38
CA ALA A 153 12.52 4.41 10.37
C ALA A 153 11.02 4.36 10.01
N VAL A 154 10.41 3.17 9.99
CA VAL A 154 8.95 3.01 9.82
C VAL A 154 8.21 3.64 11.00
N GLU A 155 8.61 3.33 12.23
CA GLU A 155 8.03 3.91 13.45
C GLU A 155 8.06 5.44 13.42
N LYS A 156 9.23 6.01 13.05
CA LYS A 156 9.40 7.46 12.92
C LYS A 156 8.44 8.05 11.87
N ARG A 157 8.31 7.39 10.70
CA ARG A 157 7.39 7.84 9.63
C ARG A 157 5.94 7.81 10.10
N LEU A 158 5.52 6.74 10.78
CA LEU A 158 4.17 6.60 11.33
C LEU A 158 3.90 7.65 12.42
N HIS A 159 4.84 7.87 13.31
CA HIS A 159 4.73 8.90 14.35
C HIS A 159 4.57 10.30 13.76
N LEU A 160 5.42 10.66 12.80
CA LEU A 160 5.34 11.97 12.13
C LEU A 160 4.04 12.14 11.33
N ALA A 161 3.57 11.06 10.68
CA ALA A 161 2.27 11.06 10.00
C ALA A 161 1.13 11.35 10.99
N MET A 162 1.10 10.68 12.14
CA MET A 162 0.09 10.91 13.16
C MET A 162 0.12 12.33 13.73
N LEU A 163 1.31 12.90 13.96
CA LEU A 163 1.44 14.29 14.40
C LEU A 163 0.91 15.28 13.35
N ALA A 164 1.26 15.06 12.09
CA ALA A 164 0.78 15.92 10.99
C ALA A 164 -0.75 15.84 10.84
N LEU A 165 -1.32 14.63 10.88
CA LEU A 165 -2.77 14.43 10.82
C LEU A 165 -3.49 15.11 11.98
N LYS A 166 -2.98 14.95 13.21
CA LYS A 166 -3.55 15.60 14.39
C LYS A 166 -3.57 17.11 14.24
N LYS A 167 -2.44 17.71 13.86
CA LYS A 167 -2.32 19.15 13.64
C LYS A 167 -3.28 19.65 12.55
N ASN A 168 -3.39 18.94 11.44
CA ASN A 168 -4.26 19.34 10.33
C ASN A 168 -5.75 19.23 10.71
N ILE A 169 -6.14 18.20 11.48
CA ILE A 169 -7.53 18.02 11.94
C ILE A 169 -7.90 19.06 13.02
N GLU A 170 -7.00 19.38 13.96
CA GLU A 170 -7.23 20.38 15.00
C GLU A 170 -7.36 21.81 14.44
N ASN A 171 -6.63 22.13 13.37
CA ASN A 171 -6.71 23.44 12.70
C ASN A 171 -8.03 23.66 11.93
N PHE A 172 -8.90 22.67 11.85
CA PHE A 172 -10.20 22.73 11.18
C PHE A 172 -11.40 22.86 12.17
N ARG A 173 -11.12 23.13 13.44
CA ARG A 173 -12.16 23.46 14.43
C ARG A 173 -12.64 24.91 14.34
#